data_55d1d08ddcd00452a8814d95799a43df
#
_entry.id   55d1d08ddcd00452a8814d95799a43df
#
_cell.length_a   1.000
_cell.length_b   1.000
_cell.length_c   1.000
_cell.angle_alpha   90.00
_cell.angle_beta   90.00
_cell.angle_gamma   90.00
#
_symmetry.space_group_name_H-M   'P 1'
#
loop_
_entity.id
_entity.type
_entity.pdbx_description
1 polymer ?
#
loop_
_entity_poly.entity_id
_entity_poly.type
_entity_poly.pdbx_seq_one_letter_code
_entity_poly.pdbx_strand_id
1 'polypeptide(L)'
;KELALETKDLHVYYGQKEAIKGIDMQFEKNKITALIGPSGCGKSTFLRSLNRMNDTIDIAKVTGQILYQGVDVNASNINVYEMRKHIGMVFQRPNPFAKSIYRNITFAHERKGVRDKQTLDEIVETSLKQAGLWDQVKDDLHKSAFTLSGGQQQRLCIARAIAVKPQILLMDEPAASLDPVATMQLEETMFELKEDYSIIIVTHNMQQAARASDYTAFFYLGDLIEYDKTKKIFQDAALQSTSDYVSGRFG
;
A
#
# COMPACT_ATOMS: atom_id res chain seq x y z
N LYS A 1 11.89 18.86 -3.46
CA LYS A 1 11.41 17.49 -3.17
C LYS A 1 10.51 17.01 -4.28
N GLU A 2 10.78 15.84 -4.82
CA GLU A 2 9.92 15.22 -5.82
C GLU A 2 8.80 14.46 -5.12
N LEU A 3 7.55 14.69 -5.56
CA LEU A 3 6.37 14.06 -4.96
C LEU A 3 5.93 12.87 -5.80
N ALA A 4 5.59 11.76 -5.13
CA ALA A 4 4.95 10.62 -5.76
C ALA A 4 3.45 10.86 -5.94
N LEU A 5 2.82 11.47 -4.94
CA LEU A 5 1.37 11.68 -4.89
C LEU A 5 1.07 12.87 -3.98
N GLU A 6 -0.03 13.56 -4.25
CA GLU A 6 -0.51 14.64 -3.41
C GLU A 6 -2.03 14.60 -3.31
N THR A 7 -2.58 14.83 -2.12
CA THR A 7 -4.01 15.06 -1.95
C THR A 7 -4.27 16.51 -1.59
N LYS A 8 -5.36 17.08 -2.13
CA LYS A 8 -5.83 18.42 -1.83
C LYS A 8 -7.30 18.38 -1.47
N ASP A 9 -7.60 18.80 -0.25
CA ASP A 9 -8.96 18.89 0.29
C ASP A 9 -9.75 17.59 0.04
N LEU A 10 -9.13 16.44 0.35
CA LEU A 10 -9.73 15.14 0.10
C LEU A 10 -10.75 14.83 1.17
N HIS A 11 -12.00 14.65 0.77
CA HIS A 11 -13.10 14.21 1.64
C HIS A 11 -13.62 12.87 1.16
N VAL A 12 -14.00 12.01 2.11
CA VAL A 12 -14.70 10.76 1.81
C VAL A 12 -15.95 10.68 2.66
N TYR A 13 -17.08 10.42 2.01
CA TYR A 13 -18.38 10.26 2.66
C TYR A 13 -18.90 8.84 2.44
N TYR A 14 -19.48 8.26 3.48
CA TYR A 14 -20.31 7.06 3.39
C TYR A 14 -21.75 7.46 3.71
N GLY A 15 -22.57 7.67 2.67
CA GLY A 15 -23.88 8.29 2.84
C GLY A 15 -23.72 9.70 3.40
N GLN A 16 -24.28 9.94 4.57
CA GLN A 16 -24.15 11.25 5.26
C GLN A 16 -22.96 11.34 6.21
N LYS A 17 -22.28 10.23 6.45
CA LYS A 17 -21.11 10.21 7.35
C LYS A 17 -19.87 10.65 6.63
N GLU A 18 -19.23 11.72 7.11
CA GLU A 18 -17.93 12.18 6.63
C GLU A 18 -16.81 11.37 7.31
N ALA A 19 -16.23 10.43 6.58
CA ALA A 19 -15.18 9.56 7.10
C ALA A 19 -13.78 10.20 7.00
N ILE A 20 -13.53 11.02 5.99
CA ILE A 20 -12.29 11.79 5.77
C ILE A 20 -12.68 13.25 5.57
N LYS A 21 -12.05 14.15 6.32
CA LYS A 21 -12.53 15.52 6.57
C LYS A 21 -11.61 16.61 5.98
N GLY A 22 -11.26 16.49 4.71
CA GLY A 22 -10.44 17.50 4.05
C GLY A 22 -8.96 17.33 4.34
N ILE A 23 -8.32 16.35 3.72
CA ILE A 23 -6.93 16.05 3.98
C ILE A 23 -6.05 16.55 2.83
N ASP A 24 -5.04 17.36 3.19
CA ASP A 24 -3.94 17.79 2.33
C ASP A 24 -2.69 17.05 2.73
N MET A 25 -2.16 16.21 1.83
CA MET A 25 -0.92 15.47 2.08
C MET A 25 -0.04 15.46 0.85
N GLN A 26 1.27 15.49 1.09
CA GLN A 26 2.29 15.31 0.06
C GLN A 26 3.13 14.08 0.39
N PHE A 27 3.14 13.11 -0.52
CA PHE A 27 3.92 11.89 -0.37
C PHE A 27 5.21 12.00 -1.18
N GLU A 28 6.33 11.94 -0.50
CA GLU A 28 7.65 12.07 -1.11
C GLU A 28 8.01 10.79 -1.87
N LYS A 29 8.60 10.97 -3.06
CA LYS A 29 8.98 9.86 -3.94
C LYS A 29 10.05 8.97 -3.30
N ASN A 30 9.94 7.67 -3.53
CA ASN A 30 10.90 6.66 -3.06
C ASN A 30 11.10 6.68 -1.55
N LYS A 31 10.02 6.90 -0.84
CA LYS A 31 9.96 6.88 0.63
C LYS A 31 8.83 5.98 1.09
N ILE A 32 8.95 5.47 2.29
CA ILE A 32 7.87 4.75 2.96
C ILE A 32 7.17 5.72 3.90
N THR A 33 5.88 5.95 3.65
CA THR A 33 5.03 6.78 4.53
C THR A 33 4.05 5.87 5.26
N ALA A 34 4.07 5.89 6.58
CA ALA A 34 3.13 5.13 7.41
C ALA A 34 1.96 6.01 7.85
N LEU A 35 0.75 5.47 7.73
CA LEU A 35 -0.47 6.06 8.27
C LEU A 35 -0.83 5.32 9.56
N ILE A 36 -0.85 6.01 10.67
CA ILE A 36 -1.15 5.45 11.99
C ILE A 36 -2.38 6.11 12.62
N GLY A 37 -2.95 5.48 13.61
CA GLY A 37 -4.11 5.99 14.34
C GLY A 37 -4.97 4.85 14.84
N PRO A 38 -5.92 5.14 15.74
CA PRO A 38 -6.84 4.13 16.25
C PRO A 38 -7.70 3.50 15.15
N SER A 39 -8.19 2.29 15.37
CA SER A 39 -9.14 1.64 14.46
C SER A 39 -10.36 2.53 14.24
N GLY A 40 -10.86 2.58 13.00
CA GLY A 40 -12.01 3.40 12.64
C GLY A 40 -11.72 4.89 12.47
N CYS A 41 -10.45 5.30 12.44
CA CYS A 41 -10.09 6.71 12.30
C CYS A 41 -9.93 7.17 10.84
N GLY A 42 -10.19 6.29 9.86
CA GLY A 42 -10.19 6.64 8.44
C GLY A 42 -8.94 6.29 7.64
N LYS A 43 -7.93 5.67 8.26
CA LYS A 43 -6.66 5.34 7.57
C LYS A 43 -6.88 4.50 6.31
N SER A 44 -7.56 3.38 6.43
CA SER A 44 -7.83 2.48 5.30
C SER A 44 -8.76 3.12 4.27
N THR A 45 -9.75 3.89 4.72
CA THR A 45 -10.64 4.66 3.85
C THR A 45 -9.84 5.65 3.01
N PHE A 46 -8.94 6.39 3.63
CA PHE A 46 -8.04 7.31 2.94
C PHE A 46 -7.17 6.57 1.92
N LEU A 47 -6.49 5.50 2.36
CA LEU A 47 -5.61 4.71 1.50
C LEU A 47 -6.34 4.19 0.26
N ARG A 48 -7.53 3.60 0.44
CA ARG A 48 -8.33 3.04 -0.66
C ARG A 48 -8.87 4.09 -1.61
N SER A 49 -8.96 5.34 -1.20
CA SER A 49 -9.34 6.43 -2.09
C SER A 49 -8.24 6.77 -3.10
N LEU A 50 -6.98 6.54 -2.74
CA LEU A 50 -5.83 6.91 -3.58
C LEU A 50 -5.75 6.11 -4.89
N ASN A 51 -6.37 4.94 -4.96
CA ASN A 51 -6.49 4.15 -6.19
C ASN A 51 -7.95 3.85 -6.56
N ARG A 52 -8.88 4.61 -6.02
CA ARG A 52 -10.31 4.55 -6.31
C ARG A 52 -10.99 3.23 -5.94
N MET A 53 -10.44 2.49 -4.97
CA MET A 53 -11.10 1.26 -4.48
C MET A 53 -12.46 1.56 -3.83
N ASN A 54 -12.66 2.78 -3.30
CA ASN A 54 -13.95 3.18 -2.73
C ASN A 54 -15.05 3.35 -3.78
N ASP A 55 -14.72 3.42 -5.07
CA ASP A 55 -15.70 3.46 -6.16
C ASP A 55 -16.61 2.22 -6.19
N THR A 56 -16.16 1.10 -5.61
CA THR A 56 -16.94 -0.14 -5.54
C THR A 56 -18.00 -0.12 -4.43
N ILE A 57 -18.00 0.90 -3.59
CA ILE A 57 -18.95 1.07 -2.49
C ILE A 57 -20.00 2.09 -2.92
N ASP A 58 -21.24 1.66 -3.10
CA ASP A 58 -22.32 2.48 -3.67
C ASP A 58 -22.57 3.78 -2.90
N ILE A 59 -22.49 3.73 -1.56
CA ILE A 59 -22.73 4.90 -0.70
C ILE A 59 -21.49 5.79 -0.53
N ALA A 60 -20.35 5.38 -1.05
CA ALA A 60 -19.10 6.15 -0.92
C ALA A 60 -19.04 7.26 -1.94
N LYS A 61 -18.65 8.46 -1.49
CA LYS A 61 -18.39 9.61 -2.34
C LYS A 61 -17.05 10.22 -1.96
N VAL A 62 -16.19 10.40 -2.94
CA VAL A 62 -14.86 11.00 -2.77
C VAL A 62 -14.82 12.34 -3.50
N THR A 63 -14.53 13.41 -2.78
CA THR A 63 -14.37 14.76 -3.33
C THR A 63 -12.97 15.29 -3.05
N GLY A 64 -12.56 16.34 -3.76
CA GLY A 64 -11.21 16.87 -3.69
C GLY A 64 -10.32 16.30 -4.78
N GLN A 65 -9.03 16.48 -4.66
CA GLN A 65 -8.07 16.08 -5.69
C GLN A 65 -7.07 15.07 -5.17
N ILE A 66 -6.73 14.12 -6.03
CA ILE A 66 -5.64 13.17 -5.83
C ILE A 66 -4.71 13.33 -7.03
N LEU A 67 -3.58 14.00 -6.83
CA LEU A 67 -2.69 14.39 -7.92
C LEU A 67 -1.54 13.39 -8.06
N TYR A 68 -1.50 12.75 -9.20
CA TYR A 68 -0.41 11.88 -9.63
C TYR A 68 0.20 12.47 -10.89
N GLN A 69 1.47 12.90 -10.80
CA GLN A 69 2.17 13.57 -11.92
C GLN A 69 1.35 14.71 -12.55
N GLY A 70 0.72 15.51 -11.70
CA GLY A 70 -0.09 16.65 -12.12
C GLY A 70 -1.49 16.32 -12.63
N VAL A 71 -1.88 15.04 -12.65
CA VAL A 71 -3.20 14.59 -13.10
C VAL A 71 -4.04 14.23 -11.88
N ASP A 72 -5.28 14.77 -11.81
CA ASP A 72 -6.23 14.40 -10.76
C ASP A 72 -6.86 13.03 -11.06
N VAL A 73 -6.37 12.00 -10.37
CA VAL A 73 -6.89 10.62 -10.54
C VAL A 73 -8.29 10.43 -9.96
N ASN A 74 -8.80 11.40 -9.19
CA ASN A 74 -10.18 11.39 -8.68
C ASN A 74 -11.18 11.97 -9.69
N ALA A 75 -10.72 12.51 -10.80
CA ALA A 75 -11.60 13.11 -11.81
C ALA A 75 -12.45 12.04 -12.52
N SER A 76 -13.65 12.45 -12.96
CA SER A 76 -14.62 11.54 -13.57
C SER A 76 -14.18 10.98 -14.92
N ASN A 77 -13.27 11.67 -15.62
CA ASN A 77 -12.78 11.29 -16.96
C ASN A 77 -11.56 10.37 -16.92
N ILE A 78 -11.12 9.93 -15.75
CA ILE A 78 -9.96 9.06 -15.60
C ILE A 78 -10.32 7.63 -15.99
N ASN A 79 -9.46 6.99 -16.78
CA ASN A 79 -9.51 5.55 -17.00
C ASN A 79 -8.92 4.86 -15.76
N VAL A 80 -9.80 4.35 -14.90
CA VAL A 80 -9.41 3.74 -13.61
C VAL A 80 -8.53 2.51 -13.81
N TYR A 81 -8.79 1.72 -14.83
CA TYR A 81 -7.99 0.54 -15.16
C TYR A 81 -6.53 0.92 -15.48
N GLU A 82 -6.33 1.95 -16.31
CA GLU A 82 -5.00 2.44 -16.64
C GLU A 82 -4.30 3.07 -15.42
N MET A 83 -5.03 3.84 -14.62
CA MET A 83 -4.50 4.49 -13.42
C MET A 83 -3.97 3.45 -12.41
N ARG A 84 -4.69 2.34 -12.22
CA ARG A 84 -4.30 1.29 -11.27
C ARG A 84 -3.04 0.53 -11.66
N LYS A 85 -2.56 0.67 -12.90
CA LYS A 85 -1.24 0.17 -13.29
C LYS A 85 -0.10 0.98 -12.68
N HIS A 86 -0.37 2.23 -12.32
CA HIS A 86 0.60 3.14 -11.69
C HIS A 86 0.53 3.13 -10.17
N ILE A 87 -0.62 2.81 -9.61
CA ILE A 87 -0.87 2.81 -8.17
C ILE A 87 -1.41 1.43 -7.77
N GLY A 88 -0.50 0.56 -7.34
CA GLY A 88 -0.81 -0.81 -6.94
C GLY A 88 -1.30 -0.89 -5.50
N MET A 89 -1.97 -2.00 -5.17
CA MET A 89 -2.54 -2.23 -3.84
C MET A 89 -2.23 -3.64 -3.33
N VAL A 90 -1.80 -3.73 -2.07
CA VAL A 90 -1.67 -4.98 -1.31
C VAL A 90 -2.64 -4.92 -0.14
N PHE A 91 -3.48 -5.94 0.00
CA PHE A 91 -4.54 -5.98 0.99
C PHE A 91 -4.09 -6.65 2.29
N GLN A 92 -4.83 -6.42 3.37
CA GLN A 92 -4.57 -7.00 4.68
C GLN A 92 -4.53 -8.53 4.64
N ARG A 93 -5.51 -9.14 3.95
CA ARG A 93 -5.54 -10.60 3.75
C ARG A 93 -4.93 -10.92 2.41
N PRO A 94 -4.00 -11.88 2.35
CA PRO A 94 -3.51 -12.37 1.07
C PRO A 94 -4.68 -12.82 0.19
N ASN A 95 -4.65 -12.42 -1.07
CA ASN A 95 -5.71 -12.74 -2.04
C ASN A 95 -5.13 -13.25 -3.36
N PRO A 96 -4.29 -14.29 -3.34
CA PRO A 96 -3.76 -14.82 -4.58
C PRO A 96 -4.90 -15.38 -5.44
N PHE A 97 -4.70 -15.35 -6.76
CA PHE A 97 -5.64 -16.00 -7.67
C PHE A 97 -5.59 -17.52 -7.49
N ALA A 98 -6.71 -18.19 -7.75
CA ALA A 98 -6.80 -19.66 -7.79
C ALA A 98 -6.07 -20.21 -9.02
N LYS A 99 -4.78 -19.95 -9.10
CA LYS A 99 -3.87 -20.27 -10.20
C LYS A 99 -2.51 -20.67 -9.61
N SER A 100 -1.59 -21.10 -10.47
CA SER A 100 -0.21 -21.35 -10.06
C SER A 100 0.48 -20.08 -9.57
N ILE A 101 1.58 -20.23 -8.86
CA ILE A 101 2.46 -19.13 -8.46
C ILE A 101 2.87 -18.34 -9.70
N TYR A 102 3.30 -19.03 -10.74
CA TYR A 102 3.70 -18.45 -12.03
C TYR A 102 2.57 -17.59 -12.63
N ARG A 103 1.37 -18.13 -12.75
CA ARG A 103 0.25 -17.44 -13.38
C ARG A 103 -0.31 -16.30 -12.56
N ASN A 104 -0.13 -16.29 -11.25
CA ASN A 104 -0.46 -15.13 -10.43
C ASN A 104 0.29 -13.89 -10.90
N ILE A 105 1.52 -14.06 -11.35
CA ILE A 105 2.39 -12.95 -11.77
C ILE A 105 2.19 -12.63 -13.25
N THR A 106 2.08 -13.63 -14.10
CA THR A 106 2.01 -13.43 -15.56
C THR A 106 0.62 -13.00 -16.06
N PHE A 107 -0.42 -13.19 -15.28
CA PHE A 107 -1.82 -13.00 -15.68
C PHE A 107 -2.08 -11.65 -16.37
N ALA A 108 -1.63 -10.55 -15.77
CA ALA A 108 -1.85 -9.22 -16.33
C ALA A 108 -1.12 -9.03 -17.66
N HIS A 109 0.10 -9.57 -17.79
CA HIS A 109 0.87 -9.49 -19.03
C HIS A 109 0.26 -10.36 -20.14
N GLU A 110 -0.19 -11.56 -19.79
CA GLU A 110 -0.86 -12.45 -20.75
C GLU A 110 -2.17 -11.83 -21.27
N ARG A 111 -2.91 -11.13 -20.42
CA ARG A 111 -4.12 -10.40 -20.85
C ARG A 111 -3.84 -9.28 -21.83
N LYS A 112 -2.64 -8.70 -21.77
CA LYS A 112 -2.18 -7.68 -22.73
C LYS A 112 -1.63 -8.30 -24.03
N GLY A 113 -1.62 -9.62 -24.14
CA GLY A 113 -1.14 -10.32 -25.33
C GLY A 113 0.33 -10.75 -25.29
N VAL A 114 1.02 -10.62 -24.16
CA VAL A 114 2.40 -11.13 -24.02
C VAL A 114 2.37 -12.64 -24.03
N ARG A 115 3.05 -13.26 -24.99
CA ARG A 115 3.07 -14.72 -25.20
C ARG A 115 4.48 -15.31 -25.15
N ASP A 116 5.52 -14.48 -25.25
CA ASP A 116 6.89 -14.94 -25.25
C ASP A 116 7.26 -15.53 -23.89
N LYS A 117 7.59 -16.82 -23.88
CA LYS A 117 7.90 -17.55 -22.66
C LYS A 117 9.10 -16.96 -21.92
N GLN A 118 10.15 -16.57 -22.66
CA GLN A 118 11.33 -15.99 -22.04
C GLN A 118 11.02 -14.69 -21.33
N THR A 119 10.22 -13.82 -21.94
CA THR A 119 9.77 -12.57 -21.34
C THR A 119 8.96 -12.82 -20.05
N LEU A 120 8.01 -13.77 -20.09
CA LEU A 120 7.20 -14.12 -18.93
C LEU A 120 8.07 -14.72 -17.80
N ASP A 121 9.01 -15.60 -18.12
CA ASP A 121 9.92 -16.19 -17.14
C ASP A 121 10.77 -15.11 -16.45
N GLU A 122 11.25 -14.13 -17.19
CA GLU A 122 12.03 -13.01 -16.65
C GLU A 122 11.18 -12.13 -15.71
N ILE A 123 9.95 -11.84 -16.07
CA ILE A 123 9.02 -11.09 -15.23
C ILE A 123 8.77 -11.81 -13.91
N VAL A 124 8.55 -13.12 -13.96
CA VAL A 124 8.30 -13.96 -12.78
C VAL A 124 9.53 -13.96 -11.87
N GLU A 125 10.69 -14.24 -12.41
CA GLU A 125 11.93 -14.30 -11.63
C GLU A 125 12.24 -12.94 -10.99
N THR A 126 12.18 -11.87 -11.76
CA THR A 126 12.46 -10.51 -11.27
C THR A 126 11.49 -10.10 -10.16
N SER A 127 10.19 -10.33 -10.37
CA SER A 127 9.16 -9.95 -9.40
C SER A 127 9.27 -10.75 -8.11
N LEU A 128 9.50 -12.04 -8.21
CA LEU A 128 9.66 -12.91 -7.02
C LEU A 128 10.94 -12.60 -6.26
N LYS A 129 12.02 -12.26 -6.95
CA LYS A 129 13.25 -11.81 -6.29
C LYS A 129 13.06 -10.50 -5.55
N GLN A 130 12.41 -9.51 -6.17
CA GLN A 130 12.11 -8.23 -5.54
C GLN A 130 11.20 -8.40 -4.30
N ALA A 131 10.25 -9.31 -4.36
CA ALA A 131 9.37 -9.62 -3.22
C ALA A 131 10.00 -10.53 -2.16
N GLY A 132 11.25 -10.95 -2.35
CA GLY A 132 11.97 -11.80 -1.41
C GLY A 132 11.43 -13.24 -1.32
N LEU A 133 10.82 -13.75 -2.38
CA LEU A 133 10.16 -15.07 -2.39
C LEU A 133 10.83 -16.07 -3.34
N TRP A 134 11.66 -15.62 -4.26
CA TRP A 134 12.20 -16.46 -5.34
C TRP A 134 12.84 -17.76 -4.85
N ASP A 135 13.75 -17.68 -3.89
CA ASP A 135 14.50 -18.85 -3.43
C ASP A 135 13.60 -19.93 -2.82
N GLN A 136 12.46 -19.53 -2.25
CA GLN A 136 11.50 -20.44 -1.61
C GLN A 136 10.57 -21.12 -2.60
N VAL A 137 10.39 -20.58 -3.81
CA VAL A 137 9.37 -21.06 -4.75
C VAL A 137 9.88 -21.39 -6.15
N LYS A 138 11.15 -21.12 -6.44
CA LYS A 138 11.72 -21.28 -7.79
C LYS A 138 11.55 -22.68 -8.39
N ASP A 139 11.51 -23.71 -7.55
CA ASP A 139 11.33 -25.10 -7.98
C ASP A 139 9.85 -25.54 -8.00
N ASP A 140 8.93 -24.67 -7.59
CA ASP A 140 7.50 -24.95 -7.40
C ASP A 140 6.58 -23.96 -8.10
N LEU A 141 7.08 -23.28 -9.13
CA LEU A 141 6.36 -22.16 -9.80
C LEU A 141 5.00 -22.55 -10.37
N HIS A 142 4.84 -23.81 -10.78
CA HIS A 142 3.60 -24.30 -11.39
C HIS A 142 2.64 -24.94 -10.38
N LYS A 143 3.00 -24.98 -9.10
CA LYS A 143 2.09 -25.38 -8.03
C LYS A 143 1.09 -24.27 -7.72
N SER A 144 -0.06 -24.66 -7.16
CA SER A 144 -1.09 -23.72 -6.74
C SER A 144 -0.54 -22.71 -5.72
N ALA A 145 -0.91 -21.45 -5.87
CA ALA A 145 -0.58 -20.41 -4.90
C ALA A 145 -1.10 -20.71 -3.49
N PHE A 146 -2.17 -21.50 -3.37
CA PHE A 146 -2.75 -21.89 -2.09
C PHE A 146 -1.91 -22.89 -1.30
N THR A 147 -0.89 -23.48 -1.90
CA THR A 147 0.06 -24.33 -1.19
C THR A 147 1.06 -23.56 -0.33
N LEU A 148 1.14 -22.24 -0.51
CA LEU A 148 2.05 -21.37 0.21
C LEU A 148 1.52 -21.03 1.61
N SER A 149 2.43 -20.74 2.55
CA SER A 149 2.08 -20.18 3.86
C SER A 149 1.45 -18.80 3.71
N GLY A 150 0.82 -18.29 4.77
CA GLY A 150 0.23 -16.96 4.77
C GLY A 150 1.22 -15.85 4.40
N GLY A 151 2.42 -15.87 5.00
CA GLY A 151 3.47 -14.91 4.70
C GLY A 151 3.98 -14.99 3.27
N GLN A 152 4.13 -16.22 2.75
CA GLN A 152 4.52 -16.44 1.36
C GLN A 152 3.44 -15.98 0.40
N GLN A 153 2.17 -16.24 0.70
CA GLN A 153 1.05 -15.75 -0.10
C GLN A 153 1.03 -14.22 -0.15
N GLN A 154 1.29 -13.55 0.97
CA GLN A 154 1.35 -12.10 1.03
C GLN A 154 2.49 -11.56 0.16
N ARG A 155 3.67 -12.18 0.21
CA ARG A 155 4.78 -11.79 -0.66
C ARG A 155 4.51 -12.09 -2.13
N LEU A 156 3.77 -13.16 -2.42
CA LEU A 156 3.29 -13.41 -3.79
C LEU A 156 2.36 -12.29 -4.28
N CYS A 157 1.46 -11.81 -3.43
CA CYS A 157 0.60 -10.67 -3.76
C CYS A 157 1.40 -9.38 -4.01
N ILE A 158 2.50 -9.19 -3.28
CA ILE A 158 3.43 -8.09 -3.54
C ILE A 158 4.11 -8.28 -4.90
N ALA A 159 4.63 -9.47 -5.18
CA ALA A 159 5.26 -9.79 -6.46
C ALA A 159 4.30 -9.54 -7.64
N ARG A 160 3.04 -9.96 -7.50
CA ARG A 160 1.99 -9.71 -8.49
C ARG A 160 1.77 -8.21 -8.72
N ALA A 161 1.71 -7.44 -7.64
CA ALA A 161 1.50 -5.99 -7.72
C ALA A 161 2.67 -5.29 -8.42
N ILE A 162 3.92 -5.66 -8.12
CA ILE A 162 5.11 -5.02 -8.71
C ILE A 162 5.46 -5.54 -10.11
N ALA A 163 4.91 -6.69 -10.52
CA ALA A 163 5.15 -7.24 -11.85
C ALA A 163 4.70 -6.31 -12.99
N VAL A 164 3.69 -5.48 -12.74
CA VAL A 164 3.21 -4.47 -13.70
C VAL A 164 3.97 -3.14 -13.59
N LYS A 165 4.99 -3.08 -12.74
CA LYS A 165 5.88 -1.92 -12.53
C LYS A 165 5.12 -0.62 -12.19
N PRO A 166 4.35 -0.60 -11.09
CA PRO A 166 3.71 0.63 -10.64
C PRO A 166 4.75 1.64 -10.15
N GLN A 167 4.36 2.90 -9.98
CA GLN A 167 5.19 3.91 -9.33
C GLN A 167 4.95 3.94 -7.82
N ILE A 168 3.73 3.64 -7.41
CA ILE A 168 3.28 3.70 -6.03
C ILE A 168 2.70 2.36 -5.62
N LEU A 169 3.03 1.91 -4.40
CA LEU A 169 2.48 0.71 -3.81
C LEU A 169 1.78 1.05 -2.50
N LEU A 170 0.48 0.82 -2.47
CA LEU A 170 -0.37 1.00 -1.29
C LEU A 170 -0.47 -0.31 -0.54
N MET A 171 -0.26 -0.29 0.77
CA MET A 171 -0.32 -1.49 1.60
C MET A 171 -1.26 -1.26 2.79
N ASP A 172 -2.34 -2.03 2.86
CA ASP A 172 -3.34 -1.91 3.93
C ASP A 172 -3.10 -3.00 4.98
N GLU A 173 -2.39 -2.64 6.05
CA GLU A 173 -2.04 -3.55 7.16
C GLU A 173 -1.46 -4.89 6.68
N PRO A 174 -0.41 -4.90 5.84
CA PRO A 174 0.02 -6.11 5.14
C PRO A 174 0.59 -7.18 6.06
N ALA A 175 0.99 -6.83 7.28
CA ALA A 175 1.56 -7.76 8.26
C ALA A 175 0.59 -8.18 9.37
N ALA A 176 -0.68 -7.75 9.32
CA ALA A 176 -1.63 -7.92 10.43
C ALA A 176 -1.88 -9.39 10.82
N SER A 177 -1.80 -10.32 9.86
CA SER A 177 -2.01 -11.75 10.10
C SER A 177 -0.72 -12.58 10.05
N LEU A 178 0.44 -11.92 10.01
CA LEU A 178 1.74 -12.58 9.91
C LEU A 178 2.38 -12.76 11.30
N ASP A 179 3.14 -13.82 11.45
CA ASP A 179 3.97 -14.03 12.64
C ASP A 179 5.15 -13.03 12.66
N PRO A 180 5.88 -12.91 13.78
CA PRO A 180 6.99 -11.95 13.88
C PRO A 180 8.09 -12.14 12.84
N VAL A 181 8.44 -13.38 12.48
CA VAL A 181 9.48 -13.66 11.49
C VAL A 181 9.04 -13.23 10.10
N ALA A 182 7.81 -13.58 9.70
CA ALA A 182 7.24 -13.18 8.42
C ALA A 182 7.07 -11.65 8.33
N THR A 183 6.71 -11.00 9.44
CA THR A 183 6.59 -9.54 9.53
C THR A 183 7.95 -8.87 9.30
N MET A 184 9.02 -9.36 9.92
CA MET A 184 10.36 -8.84 9.71
C MET A 184 10.83 -9.01 8.26
N GLN A 185 10.55 -10.15 7.65
CA GLN A 185 10.87 -10.39 6.25
C GLN A 185 10.13 -9.43 5.33
N LEU A 186 8.86 -9.14 5.63
CA LEU A 186 8.07 -8.16 4.89
C LEU A 186 8.67 -6.74 5.02
N GLU A 187 9.05 -6.34 6.23
CA GLU A 187 9.68 -5.04 6.48
C GLU A 187 11.01 -4.90 5.71
N GLU A 188 11.84 -5.94 5.69
CA GLU A 188 13.07 -5.97 4.91
C GLU A 188 12.80 -5.82 3.41
N THR A 189 11.79 -6.54 2.92
CA THR A 189 11.35 -6.43 1.52
C THR A 189 10.90 -5.00 1.19
N MET A 190 10.11 -4.38 2.04
CA MET A 190 9.67 -2.99 1.86
C MET A 190 10.86 -2.02 1.82
N PHE A 191 11.83 -2.23 2.68
CA PHE A 191 13.02 -1.38 2.74
C PHE A 191 13.83 -1.45 1.42
N GLU A 192 13.93 -2.62 0.82
CA GLU A 192 14.56 -2.79 -0.49
C GLU A 192 13.70 -2.20 -1.62
N LEU A 193 12.38 -2.39 -1.56
CA LEU A 193 11.45 -1.91 -2.59
C LEU A 193 11.41 -0.38 -2.68
N LYS A 194 11.66 0.35 -1.61
CA LYS A 194 11.58 1.82 -1.65
C LYS A 194 12.60 2.47 -2.57
N GLU A 195 13.65 1.78 -2.96
CA GLU A 195 14.61 2.29 -3.95
C GLU A 195 13.93 2.52 -5.32
N ASP A 196 12.94 1.70 -5.65
CA ASP A 196 12.25 1.75 -6.94
C ASP A 196 10.78 2.20 -6.84
N TYR A 197 10.19 2.11 -5.65
CA TYR A 197 8.76 2.36 -5.44
C TYR A 197 8.54 3.35 -4.30
N SER A 198 7.48 4.15 -4.42
CA SER A 198 6.97 4.95 -3.31
C SER A 198 5.91 4.12 -2.58
N ILE A 199 6.05 3.95 -1.27
CA ILE A 199 5.19 3.05 -0.49
C ILE A 199 4.38 3.86 0.52
N ILE A 200 3.07 3.60 0.58
CA ILE A 200 2.18 4.14 1.60
C ILE A 200 1.56 2.94 2.33
N ILE A 201 1.83 2.82 3.62
CA ILE A 201 1.39 1.70 4.43
C ILE A 201 0.46 2.18 5.56
N VAL A 202 -0.68 1.50 5.71
CA VAL A 202 -1.50 1.63 6.90
C VAL A 202 -1.06 0.55 7.89
N THR A 203 -0.76 0.94 9.11
CA THR A 203 -0.45 0.01 10.21
C THR A 203 -0.98 0.51 11.54
N HIS A 204 -1.45 -0.41 12.38
CA HIS A 204 -1.77 -0.14 13.77
C HIS A 204 -0.64 -0.59 14.73
N ASN A 205 0.43 -1.15 14.18
CA ASN A 205 1.61 -1.54 14.93
C ASN A 205 2.61 -0.39 14.96
N MET A 206 2.72 0.27 16.11
CA MET A 206 3.59 1.44 16.28
C MET A 206 5.07 1.11 16.12
N GLN A 207 5.48 -0.07 16.54
CA GLN A 207 6.86 -0.52 16.37
C GLN A 207 7.21 -0.69 14.88
N GLN A 208 6.30 -1.26 14.10
CA GLN A 208 6.47 -1.39 12.66
C GLN A 208 6.59 -0.02 11.99
N ALA A 209 5.70 0.92 12.31
CA ALA A 209 5.77 2.27 11.76
C ALA A 209 7.11 2.94 12.11
N ALA A 210 7.56 2.82 13.36
CA ALA A 210 8.81 3.40 13.80
C ALA A 210 10.04 2.82 13.10
N ARG A 211 10.04 1.51 12.83
CA ARG A 211 11.17 0.83 12.18
C ARG A 211 11.17 1.00 10.66
N ALA A 212 10.00 0.88 10.05
CA ALA A 212 9.90 0.64 8.61
C ALA A 212 9.63 1.90 7.79
N SER A 213 9.25 3.03 8.39
CA SER A 213 8.84 4.21 7.62
C SER A 213 9.80 5.39 7.74
N ASP A 214 9.83 6.20 6.66
CA ASP A 214 10.57 7.46 6.60
C ASP A 214 9.73 8.63 7.12
N TYR A 215 8.42 8.61 6.85
CA TYR A 215 7.42 9.58 7.29
C TYR A 215 6.26 8.87 7.97
N THR A 216 5.66 9.55 8.94
CA THR A 216 4.49 9.02 9.65
C THR A 216 3.43 10.08 9.76
N ALA A 217 2.18 9.70 9.46
CA ALA A 217 1.00 10.54 9.57
C ALA A 217 0.04 9.96 10.61
N PHE A 218 -0.34 10.76 11.59
CA PHE A 218 -1.31 10.37 12.62
C PHE A 218 -2.70 10.84 12.24
N PHE A 219 -3.62 9.87 12.07
CA PHE A 219 -5.03 10.08 11.76
C PHE A 219 -5.87 9.87 13.00
N TYR A 220 -6.88 10.72 13.18
CA TYR A 220 -7.86 10.55 14.24
C TYR A 220 -9.23 11.07 13.79
N LEU A 221 -10.25 10.20 13.85
CA LEU A 221 -11.64 10.53 13.50
C LEU A 221 -11.78 11.27 12.15
N GLY A 222 -11.04 10.83 11.15
CA GLY A 222 -11.11 11.39 9.80
C GLY A 222 -10.22 12.61 9.54
N ASP A 223 -9.53 13.09 10.56
CA ASP A 223 -8.59 14.22 10.45
C ASP A 223 -7.14 13.76 10.40
N LEU A 224 -6.32 14.46 9.63
CA LEU A 224 -4.88 14.36 9.70
C LEU A 224 -4.39 15.25 10.85
N ILE A 225 -3.94 14.65 11.93
CA ILE A 225 -3.54 15.39 13.13
C ILE A 225 -2.12 15.93 13.01
N GLU A 226 -1.19 15.05 12.62
CA GLU A 226 0.22 15.43 12.47
C GLU A 226 0.87 14.55 11.41
N TYR A 227 1.77 15.16 10.61
CA TYR A 227 2.51 14.46 9.56
C TYR A 227 3.92 15.01 9.47
N ASP A 228 4.91 14.18 9.75
CA ASP A 228 6.32 14.59 9.73
C ASP A 228 7.23 13.35 9.57
N LYS A 229 8.54 13.57 9.61
CA LYS A 229 9.51 12.48 9.64
C LYS A 229 9.21 11.55 10.81
N THR A 230 9.31 10.25 10.56
CA THR A 230 8.99 9.20 11.54
C THR A 230 9.71 9.39 12.85
N LYS A 231 11.00 9.71 12.80
CA LYS A 231 11.78 9.98 14.03
C LYS A 231 11.19 11.10 14.86
N LYS A 232 10.74 12.18 14.22
CA LYS A 232 10.12 13.31 14.91
C LYS A 232 8.77 12.91 15.53
N ILE A 233 7.93 12.19 14.80
CA ILE A 233 6.62 11.73 15.30
C ILE A 233 6.78 10.89 16.57
N PHE A 234 7.74 9.98 16.60
CA PHE A 234 7.93 9.04 17.71
C PHE A 234 8.75 9.59 18.87
N GLN A 235 9.63 10.55 18.64
CA GLN A 235 10.56 11.06 19.67
C GLN A 235 10.27 12.49 20.11
N ASP A 236 9.68 13.32 19.24
CA ASP A 236 9.50 14.75 19.48
C ASP A 236 8.30 15.28 18.67
N ALA A 237 7.13 14.65 18.87
CA ALA A 237 5.91 15.07 18.21
C ALA A 237 5.56 16.53 18.57
N ALA A 238 5.05 17.27 17.59
CA ALA A 238 4.64 18.66 17.79
C ALA A 238 3.38 18.78 18.65
N LEU A 239 2.49 17.77 18.59
CA LEU A 239 1.23 17.76 19.32
C LEU A 239 1.25 16.71 20.46
N GLN A 240 0.67 17.08 21.60
CA GLN A 240 0.56 16.19 22.74
C GLN A 240 -0.28 14.94 22.42
N SER A 241 -1.34 15.10 21.64
CA SER A 241 -2.18 13.96 21.23
C SER A 241 -1.40 12.91 20.42
N THR A 242 -0.51 13.34 19.56
CA THR A 242 0.37 12.45 18.78
C THR A 242 1.33 11.73 19.72
N SER A 243 2.00 12.46 20.59
CA SER A 243 2.92 11.91 21.60
C SER A 243 2.23 10.87 22.47
N ASP A 244 1.02 11.15 22.92
CA ASP A 244 0.24 10.23 23.76
C ASP A 244 -0.14 8.96 22.98
N TYR A 245 -0.53 9.09 21.73
CA TYR A 245 -0.88 7.93 20.90
C TYR A 245 0.32 7.00 20.67
N VAL A 246 1.45 7.55 20.23
CA VAL A 246 2.62 6.72 19.90
C VAL A 246 3.29 6.11 21.13
N SER A 247 3.08 6.69 22.32
CA SER A 247 3.58 6.16 23.59
C SER A 247 2.59 5.24 24.31
N GLY A 248 1.43 4.98 23.71
CA GLY A 248 0.40 4.11 24.28
C GLY A 248 -0.44 4.74 25.38
N ARG A 249 -0.39 6.06 25.56
CA ARG A 249 -1.15 6.80 26.57
C ARG A 249 -2.46 7.40 26.05
N PHE A 250 -2.74 7.15 24.79
CA PHE A 250 -3.96 7.62 24.13
C PHE A 250 -5.12 6.69 24.44
N GLY A 251 -6.18 7.19 25.02
CA GLY A 251 -7.32 6.38 25.36
C GLY A 251 -8.55 7.21 25.66
#